data_606c3b87cfd18206155e325f282e4956
#
_entry.id   606c3b87cfd18206155e325f282e4956
#
_cell.length_a   1.000
_cell.length_b   1.000
_cell.length_c   1.000
_cell.angle_alpha   90.00
_cell.angle_beta   90.00
_cell.angle_gamma   90.00
#
_symmetry.space_group_name_H-M   'P 1'
#
loop_
_entity.id
_entity.type
_entity.pdbx_description
1 polymer ?
#
loop_
_entity_poly.entity_id
_entity_poly.type
_entity_poly.pdbx_seq_one_letter_code
_entity_poly.pdbx_strand_id
1 'polypeptide(L)'
;MGSKHAGIHLRCDDSAEVLAKLKKVFVKKKGPSQKDVMALELIKTFAMRNISAITDPAEKAEKVAELSQVLDRGLKEMESGEPAVIVVRRHFVSIYWYDHIRNENLREEMLEYAQMCGVPALGVGIYDDANFSIYAVCNAGEPDAQSCQGTYFFDYDDITPVKAEDICGTIDAPFFMDALQKVLSGDDGETMAAAFEQETGLPIMMYEEDCRESQLRLLCRRDNAVVYSEK
;
A
#
# COMPACT_ATOMS: atom_id res chain seq x y z
N MET A 1 0.08 -11.67 -15.31
CA MET A 1 -0.49 -11.03 -14.10
C MET A 1 0.36 -9.79 -13.90
N GLY A 2 -0.22 -8.61 -14.12
CA GLY A 2 0.51 -7.35 -13.96
C GLY A 2 0.83 -7.05 -12.50
N SER A 3 1.77 -6.16 -12.28
CA SER A 3 2.18 -5.71 -10.96
C SER A 3 1.06 -4.89 -10.28
N LYS A 4 0.96 -5.02 -8.95
CA LYS A 4 0.01 -4.28 -8.12
C LYS A 4 0.78 -3.71 -6.94
N HIS A 5 1.26 -2.50 -7.11
CA HIS A 5 2.10 -1.84 -6.12
C HIS A 5 1.50 -0.51 -5.70
N ALA A 6 1.64 -0.19 -4.44
CA ALA A 6 1.25 1.11 -3.91
C ALA A 6 2.08 1.50 -2.69
N GLY A 7 2.37 2.79 -2.58
CA GLY A 7 3.09 3.38 -1.46
C GLY A 7 2.43 4.65 -0.98
N ILE A 8 2.58 4.93 0.31
CA ILE A 8 2.12 6.16 0.95
C ILE A 8 3.32 6.93 1.47
N HIS A 9 3.41 8.19 1.13
CA HIS A 9 4.53 9.06 1.49
C HIS A 9 3.99 10.24 2.31
N LEU A 10 4.24 10.20 3.61
CA LEU A 10 3.85 11.25 4.56
C LEU A 10 4.87 12.39 4.51
N ARG A 11 4.44 13.58 4.09
CA ARG A 11 5.29 14.77 4.03
C ARG A 11 5.52 15.31 5.45
N CYS A 12 6.77 15.40 5.88
CA CYS A 12 7.09 15.89 7.22
C CYS A 12 8.48 16.52 7.26
N ASP A 13 8.65 17.47 8.17
CA ASP A 13 9.95 18.05 8.51
C ASP A 13 10.53 17.37 9.77
N ASP A 14 9.68 16.82 10.64
CA ASP A 14 10.06 15.99 11.79
C ASP A 14 9.56 14.57 11.65
N SER A 15 10.44 13.71 11.14
CA SER A 15 10.15 12.28 11.00
C SER A 15 9.99 11.54 12.32
N ALA A 16 10.56 12.05 13.43
CA ALA A 16 10.47 11.40 14.74
C ALA A 16 9.04 11.49 15.30
N GLU A 17 8.35 12.62 15.10
CA GLU A 17 6.95 12.78 15.48
C GLU A 17 6.05 11.85 14.71
N VAL A 18 6.21 11.78 13.38
CA VAL A 18 5.45 10.88 12.51
C VAL A 18 5.66 9.42 12.92
N LEU A 19 6.92 9.00 13.11
CA LEU A 19 7.22 7.64 13.56
C LEU A 19 6.63 7.32 14.94
N ALA A 20 6.57 8.29 15.87
CA ALA A 20 5.97 8.07 17.17
C ALA A 20 4.46 7.80 17.07
N LYS A 21 3.77 8.46 16.14
CA LYS A 21 2.34 8.22 15.86
C LYS A 21 2.13 6.87 15.15
N LEU A 22 2.94 6.55 14.15
CA LEU A 22 2.89 5.28 13.43
C LEU A 22 3.16 4.07 14.34
N LYS A 23 4.04 4.18 15.33
CA LYS A 23 4.32 3.11 16.31
C LYS A 23 3.07 2.57 16.99
N LYS A 24 2.04 3.39 17.20
CA LYS A 24 0.79 2.97 17.83
C LYS A 24 -0.03 2.02 16.95
N VAL A 25 0.11 2.14 15.64
CA VAL A 25 -0.62 1.31 14.67
C VAL A 25 0.05 -0.05 14.51
N PHE A 26 1.36 -0.07 14.43
CA PHE A 26 2.14 -1.28 14.13
C PHE A 26 2.42 -2.18 15.34
N VAL A 27 2.02 -1.78 16.54
CA VAL A 27 2.12 -2.60 17.77
C VAL A 27 0.92 -3.55 17.93
N LYS A 28 -0.22 -3.28 17.28
CA LYS A 28 -1.38 -4.17 17.33
C LYS A 28 -1.32 -5.10 16.12
N LYS A 29 -1.19 -6.43 16.35
CA LYS A 29 -1.55 -7.41 15.33
C LYS A 29 -2.97 -7.08 14.85
N LYS A 30 -3.11 -6.59 13.63
CA LYS A 30 -4.41 -6.59 12.96
C LYS A 30 -4.66 -8.07 12.65
N GLY A 31 -5.59 -8.69 13.33
CA GLY A 31 -6.15 -9.98 12.91
C GLY A 31 -6.72 -9.83 11.49
N PRO A 32 -7.08 -10.96 10.85
CA PRO A 32 -7.63 -10.94 9.51
C PRO A 32 -8.79 -9.95 9.40
N SER A 33 -8.83 -9.18 8.32
CA SER A 33 -9.91 -8.22 8.11
C SER A 33 -11.26 -8.95 8.00
N GLN A 34 -12.36 -8.26 8.25
CA GLN A 34 -13.69 -8.86 8.08
C GLN A 34 -13.92 -9.37 6.64
N LYS A 35 -13.31 -8.71 5.64
CA LYS A 35 -13.34 -9.14 4.23
C LYS A 35 -12.56 -10.46 4.04
N ASP A 36 -11.40 -10.60 4.67
CA ASP A 36 -10.58 -11.81 4.58
C ASP A 36 -11.28 -13.01 5.23
N VAL A 37 -11.88 -12.78 6.40
CA VAL A 37 -12.71 -13.81 7.08
C VAL A 37 -13.89 -14.21 6.20
N MET A 38 -14.59 -13.25 5.59
CA MET A 38 -15.69 -13.54 4.67
C MET A 38 -15.22 -14.31 3.42
N ALA A 39 -14.06 -13.97 2.86
CA ALA A 39 -13.49 -14.68 1.71
C ALA A 39 -13.16 -16.13 2.07
N LEU A 40 -12.56 -16.40 3.23
CA LEU A 40 -12.29 -17.76 3.72
C LEU A 40 -13.58 -18.54 3.95
N GLU A 41 -14.62 -17.93 4.54
CA GLU A 41 -15.92 -18.59 4.75
C GLU A 41 -16.62 -18.91 3.41
N LEU A 42 -16.45 -18.07 2.39
CA LEU A 42 -16.92 -18.32 1.02
C LEU A 42 -16.20 -19.53 0.41
N ILE A 43 -14.87 -19.55 0.48
CA ILE A 43 -14.04 -20.67 0.00
C ILE A 43 -14.46 -21.97 0.71
N LYS A 44 -14.60 -21.93 2.03
CA LYS A 44 -15.07 -23.07 2.82
C LYS A 44 -16.44 -23.55 2.36
N THR A 45 -17.38 -22.64 2.15
CA THR A 45 -18.74 -22.97 1.72
C THR A 45 -18.76 -23.67 0.37
N PHE A 46 -18.01 -23.15 -0.63
CA PHE A 46 -17.90 -23.76 -1.95
C PHE A 46 -17.22 -25.12 -1.90
N ALA A 47 -16.10 -25.24 -1.16
CA ALA A 47 -15.38 -26.49 -1.02
C ALA A 47 -16.25 -27.57 -0.33
N MET A 48 -16.94 -27.22 0.75
CA MET A 48 -17.84 -28.14 1.45
C MET A 48 -19.01 -28.60 0.59
N ARG A 49 -19.52 -27.74 -0.29
CA ARG A 49 -20.55 -28.13 -1.25
C ARG A 49 -20.06 -29.22 -2.20
N ASN A 50 -18.84 -29.08 -2.72
CA ASN A 50 -18.24 -30.09 -3.58
C ASN A 50 -17.93 -31.39 -2.84
N ILE A 51 -17.38 -31.29 -1.63
CA ILE A 51 -17.09 -32.43 -0.75
C ILE A 51 -18.38 -33.18 -0.38
N SER A 52 -19.50 -32.49 -0.21
CA SER A 52 -20.78 -33.11 0.13
C SER A 52 -21.30 -34.07 -0.95
N ALA A 53 -20.88 -33.88 -2.20
CA ALA A 53 -21.24 -34.73 -3.34
C ALA A 53 -20.41 -36.03 -3.40
N ILE A 54 -19.34 -36.16 -2.62
CA ILE A 54 -18.51 -37.38 -2.57
C ILE A 54 -19.28 -38.48 -1.81
N THR A 55 -19.43 -39.62 -2.44
CA THR A 55 -20.19 -40.77 -1.91
C THR A 55 -19.32 -41.70 -1.08
N ASP A 56 -18.01 -41.77 -1.31
CA ASP A 56 -17.07 -42.56 -0.52
C ASP A 56 -16.76 -41.87 0.82
N PRO A 57 -17.06 -42.49 1.97
CA PRO A 57 -16.80 -41.90 3.26
C PRO A 57 -15.33 -41.66 3.57
N ALA A 58 -14.42 -42.50 3.06
CA ALA A 58 -12.99 -42.38 3.30
C ALA A 58 -12.42 -41.19 2.50
N GLU A 59 -12.75 -41.08 1.21
CA GLU A 59 -12.38 -39.95 0.35
C GLU A 59 -12.95 -38.63 0.89
N LYS A 60 -14.20 -38.66 1.33
CA LYS A 60 -14.84 -37.49 1.94
C LYS A 60 -14.12 -37.00 3.19
N ALA A 61 -13.71 -37.90 4.09
CA ALA A 61 -12.97 -37.55 5.29
C ALA A 61 -11.60 -36.96 4.97
N GLU A 62 -10.90 -37.51 3.96
CA GLU A 62 -9.62 -36.98 3.50
C GLU A 62 -9.76 -35.56 2.95
N LYS A 63 -10.76 -35.29 2.10
CA LYS A 63 -11.01 -33.95 1.54
C LYS A 63 -11.41 -32.91 2.57
N VAL A 64 -12.14 -33.28 3.61
CA VAL A 64 -12.46 -32.41 4.76
C VAL A 64 -11.19 -32.06 5.53
N ALA A 65 -10.29 -33.03 5.76
CA ALA A 65 -9.02 -32.78 6.43
C ALA A 65 -8.09 -31.86 5.63
N GLU A 66 -7.97 -32.09 4.32
CA GLU A 66 -7.22 -31.22 3.41
C GLU A 66 -7.77 -29.77 3.45
N LEU A 67 -9.07 -29.59 3.35
CA LEU A 67 -9.72 -28.28 3.42
C LEU A 67 -9.43 -27.58 4.74
N SER A 68 -9.51 -28.29 5.87
CA SER A 68 -9.18 -27.72 7.18
C SER A 68 -7.75 -27.24 7.24
N GLN A 69 -6.79 -28.01 6.72
CA GLN A 69 -5.38 -27.62 6.67
C GLN A 69 -5.15 -26.37 5.80
N VAL A 70 -5.84 -26.27 4.65
CA VAL A 70 -5.77 -25.10 3.77
C VAL A 70 -6.32 -23.84 4.46
N LEU A 71 -7.46 -23.96 5.13
CA LEU A 71 -8.08 -22.86 5.87
C LEU A 71 -7.22 -22.40 7.05
N ASP A 72 -6.68 -23.36 7.84
CA ASP A 72 -5.79 -23.05 8.96
C ASP A 72 -4.48 -22.39 8.50
N ARG A 73 -3.95 -22.82 7.33
CA ARG A 73 -2.78 -22.18 6.73
C ARG A 73 -3.13 -20.77 6.28
N GLY A 74 -4.24 -20.57 5.56
CA GLY A 74 -4.69 -19.26 5.13
C GLY A 74 -4.90 -18.28 6.30
N LEU A 75 -5.51 -18.74 7.40
CA LEU A 75 -5.65 -17.95 8.62
C LEU A 75 -4.29 -17.56 9.22
N LYS A 76 -3.35 -18.51 9.32
CA LYS A 76 -1.99 -18.22 9.82
C LYS A 76 -1.22 -17.26 8.93
N GLU A 77 -1.34 -17.40 7.63
CA GLU A 77 -0.72 -16.47 6.66
C GLU A 77 -1.32 -15.05 6.80
N MET A 78 -2.63 -14.92 7.00
CA MET A 78 -3.28 -13.64 7.29
C MET A 78 -2.89 -13.05 8.67
N GLU A 79 -2.61 -13.91 9.67
CA GLU A 79 -2.10 -13.49 10.97
C GLU A 79 -0.62 -13.14 10.97
N SER A 80 0.15 -13.72 10.04
CA SER A 80 1.60 -13.56 9.92
C SER A 80 2.02 -12.70 8.74
N GLY A 81 1.11 -11.90 8.19
CA GLY A 81 1.34 -11.05 7.03
C GLY A 81 2.68 -10.32 7.05
N GLU A 82 3.22 -10.00 5.90
CA GLU A 82 4.51 -9.32 5.80
C GLU A 82 4.48 -7.99 6.57
N PRO A 83 5.52 -7.70 7.35
CA PRO A 83 5.57 -6.46 8.10
C PRO A 83 5.59 -5.27 7.15
N ALA A 84 4.93 -4.19 7.55
CA ALA A 84 5.07 -2.92 6.84
C ALA A 84 6.53 -2.49 6.80
N VAL A 85 7.00 -2.08 5.65
CA VAL A 85 8.31 -1.45 5.48
C VAL A 85 8.12 0.06 5.56
N ILE A 86 8.80 0.69 6.51
CA ILE A 86 8.77 2.14 6.70
C ILE A 86 10.16 2.69 6.40
N VAL A 87 10.24 3.66 5.49
CA VAL A 87 11.51 4.30 5.14
C VAL A 87 11.46 5.78 5.45
N VAL A 88 12.39 6.20 6.29
CA VAL A 88 12.57 7.61 6.65
C VAL A 88 13.53 8.25 5.66
N ARG A 89 13.05 9.30 5.00
CA ARG A 89 13.79 10.16 4.07
C ARG A 89 13.79 11.59 4.57
N ARG A 90 14.55 12.46 3.91
CA ARG A 90 14.72 13.84 4.33
C ARG A 90 13.41 14.60 4.56
N HIS A 91 12.42 14.40 3.69
CA HIS A 91 11.15 15.14 3.72
C HIS A 91 9.93 14.24 3.80
N PHE A 92 10.14 12.93 3.88
CA PHE A 92 9.07 11.96 3.84
C PHE A 92 9.30 10.79 4.78
N VAL A 93 8.22 10.28 5.34
CA VAL A 93 8.14 8.94 5.90
C VAL A 93 7.27 8.11 4.96
N SER A 94 7.89 7.17 4.26
CA SER A 94 7.21 6.31 3.29
C SER A 94 6.78 5.00 3.94
N ILE A 95 5.57 4.54 3.64
CA ILE A 95 4.97 3.32 4.16
C ILE A 95 4.65 2.41 3.00
N TYR A 96 5.17 1.19 3.05
CA TYR A 96 4.92 0.12 2.09
C TYR A 96 4.39 -1.07 2.88
N TRP A 97 3.15 -1.45 2.62
CA TRP A 97 2.52 -2.57 3.30
C TRP A 97 1.76 -3.42 2.31
N TYR A 98 2.43 -4.41 1.75
CA TYR A 98 1.94 -5.23 0.65
C TYR A 98 0.55 -5.81 0.87
N ASP A 99 0.24 -6.28 2.09
CA ASP A 99 -1.05 -6.88 2.41
C ASP A 99 -2.18 -5.88 2.65
N HIS A 100 -1.85 -4.61 2.90
CA HIS A 100 -2.80 -3.57 3.31
C HIS A 100 -2.93 -2.43 2.33
N ILE A 101 -1.81 -1.98 1.75
CA ILE A 101 -1.79 -0.84 0.82
C ILE A 101 -1.76 -1.41 -0.59
N ARG A 102 -2.90 -1.35 -1.26
CA ARG A 102 -3.06 -1.75 -2.66
C ARG A 102 -3.66 -0.60 -3.44
N ASN A 103 -3.54 -0.63 -4.75
CA ASN A 103 -4.10 0.43 -5.59
C ASN A 103 -5.60 0.65 -5.35
N GLU A 104 -6.35 -0.43 -5.08
CA GLU A 104 -7.81 -0.37 -4.88
C GLU A 104 -8.24 0.37 -3.59
N ASN A 105 -7.39 0.41 -2.56
CA ASN A 105 -7.67 1.08 -1.28
C ASN A 105 -6.65 2.17 -0.92
N LEU A 106 -5.79 2.51 -1.85
CA LEU A 106 -4.69 3.47 -1.65
C LEU A 106 -5.18 4.81 -1.09
N ARG A 107 -6.29 5.31 -1.63
CA ARG A 107 -6.86 6.60 -1.22
C ARG A 107 -7.31 6.57 0.24
N GLU A 108 -8.04 5.53 0.64
CA GLU A 108 -8.56 5.37 2.00
C GLU A 108 -7.43 5.21 3.02
N GLU A 109 -6.48 4.34 2.72
CA GLU A 109 -5.30 4.13 3.57
C GLU A 109 -4.45 5.39 3.69
N MET A 110 -4.23 6.11 2.59
CA MET A 110 -3.50 7.38 2.62
C MET A 110 -4.18 8.40 3.54
N LEU A 111 -5.50 8.54 3.43
CA LEU A 111 -6.29 9.44 4.28
C LEU A 111 -6.20 9.06 5.75
N GLU A 112 -6.30 7.76 6.07
CA GLU A 112 -6.18 7.26 7.45
C GLU A 112 -4.82 7.62 8.06
N TYR A 113 -3.72 7.34 7.33
CA TYR A 113 -2.38 7.65 7.82
C TYR A 113 -2.10 9.15 7.91
N ALA A 114 -2.56 9.93 6.94
CA ALA A 114 -2.44 11.37 6.95
C ALA A 114 -3.15 11.98 8.15
N GLN A 115 -4.42 11.58 8.40
CA GLN A 115 -5.21 12.02 9.57
C GLN A 115 -4.53 11.63 10.89
N MET A 116 -4.11 10.39 11.01
CA MET A 116 -3.44 9.90 12.22
C MET A 116 -2.16 10.65 12.52
N CYS A 117 -1.38 10.97 11.50
CA CYS A 117 -0.11 11.66 11.64
C CYS A 117 -0.27 13.19 11.68
N GLY A 118 -1.37 13.72 11.17
CA GLY A 118 -1.61 15.18 11.09
C GLY A 118 -0.65 15.86 10.11
N VAL A 119 -0.30 15.19 9.02
CA VAL A 119 0.64 15.69 8.00
C VAL A 119 0.07 15.48 6.60
N PRO A 120 0.50 16.27 5.60
CA PRO A 120 0.16 16.02 4.23
C PRO A 120 0.68 14.65 3.76
N ALA A 121 -0.02 14.05 2.81
CA ALA A 121 0.35 12.75 2.27
C ALA A 121 0.20 12.67 0.75
N LEU A 122 1.04 11.85 0.14
CA LEU A 122 1.02 11.46 -1.25
C LEU A 122 0.85 9.94 -1.31
N GLY A 123 -0.16 9.47 -2.02
CA GLY A 123 -0.38 8.05 -2.32
C GLY A 123 -0.12 7.82 -3.80
N VAL A 124 0.72 6.85 -4.13
CA VAL A 124 1.03 6.50 -5.53
C VAL A 124 0.91 5.01 -5.72
N GLY A 125 0.30 4.59 -6.82
CA GLY A 125 0.11 3.17 -7.11
C GLY A 125 0.11 2.88 -8.60
N ILE A 126 0.46 1.62 -8.93
CA ILE A 126 0.35 1.05 -10.26
C ILE A 126 -0.46 -0.25 -10.19
N TYR A 127 -1.30 -0.48 -11.17
CA TYR A 127 -2.13 -1.67 -11.28
C TYR A 127 -2.07 -2.25 -12.70
N ASP A 128 -1.73 -3.53 -12.80
CA ASP A 128 -1.63 -4.29 -14.06
C ASP A 128 -0.72 -3.64 -15.13
N ASP A 129 0.32 -2.91 -14.67
CA ASP A 129 1.32 -2.21 -15.50
C ASP A 129 0.74 -1.11 -16.42
N ALA A 130 -0.59 -0.98 -16.47
CA ALA A 130 -1.29 -0.04 -17.33
C ALA A 130 -1.85 1.18 -16.58
N ASN A 131 -2.22 1.02 -15.31
CA ASN A 131 -2.95 2.04 -14.59
C ASN A 131 -2.06 2.70 -13.53
N PHE A 132 -1.85 3.99 -13.64
CA PHE A 132 -1.14 4.80 -12.66
C PHE A 132 -2.13 5.67 -11.88
N SER A 133 -2.01 5.68 -10.55
CA SER A 133 -2.85 6.50 -9.66
C SER A 133 -1.98 7.34 -8.75
N ILE A 134 -2.35 8.60 -8.59
CA ILE A 134 -1.71 9.54 -7.68
C ILE A 134 -2.76 10.32 -6.90
N TYR A 135 -2.62 10.34 -5.58
CA TYR A 135 -3.51 11.03 -4.65
C TYR A 135 -2.68 11.92 -3.74
N ALA A 136 -3.18 13.11 -3.47
CA ALA A 136 -2.55 14.02 -2.52
C ALA A 136 -3.58 14.60 -1.58
N VAL A 137 -3.21 14.77 -0.32
CA VAL A 137 -4.02 15.44 0.69
C VAL A 137 -3.13 16.37 1.51
N CYS A 138 -3.61 17.58 1.75
CA CYS A 138 -2.98 18.51 2.67
C CYS A 138 -3.45 18.21 4.10
N ASN A 139 -3.16 18.86 5.05
CA ASN A 139 -3.55 18.83 6.44
C ASN A 139 -4.76 17.91 6.78
N ALA A 140 -4.50 16.66 7.05
CA ALA A 140 -5.50 15.59 7.15
C ALA A 140 -6.34 15.60 8.44
N GLY A 141 -6.22 16.60 9.25
CA GLY A 141 -7.04 16.73 10.49
C GLY A 141 -8.42 17.34 10.29
N GLU A 142 -8.69 17.92 9.11
CA GLU A 142 -9.95 18.64 8.86
C GLU A 142 -10.81 17.97 7.79
N PRO A 143 -12.16 17.92 7.96
CA PRO A 143 -13.07 17.33 6.99
C PRO A 143 -12.98 17.95 5.59
N ASP A 144 -12.62 19.23 5.51
CA ASP A 144 -12.50 20.02 4.29
C ASP A 144 -11.04 20.13 3.79
N ALA A 145 -10.17 19.20 4.18
CA ALA A 145 -8.78 19.20 3.74
C ALA A 145 -8.70 19.23 2.21
N GLN A 146 -7.89 20.14 1.69
CA GLN A 146 -7.63 20.21 0.25
C GLN A 146 -7.04 18.87 -0.20
N SER A 147 -7.63 18.30 -1.23
CA SER A 147 -7.14 17.06 -1.84
C SER A 147 -7.18 17.15 -3.35
N CYS A 148 -6.29 16.44 -4.02
CA CYS A 148 -6.34 16.25 -5.46
C CYS A 148 -6.08 14.79 -5.80
N GLN A 149 -6.55 14.39 -6.98
CA GLN A 149 -6.47 13.03 -7.47
C GLN A 149 -6.24 13.03 -8.96
N GLY A 150 -5.26 12.23 -9.40
CA GLY A 150 -5.08 11.85 -10.80
C GLY A 150 -5.21 10.34 -10.94
N THR A 151 -5.93 9.91 -11.97
CA THR A 151 -6.09 8.51 -12.33
C THR A 151 -5.91 8.35 -13.82
N TYR A 152 -5.05 7.43 -14.22
CA TYR A 152 -4.62 7.23 -15.60
C TYR A 152 -4.83 5.75 -15.94
N PHE A 153 -5.98 5.40 -16.58
CA PHE A 153 -6.34 4.06 -17.04
C PHE A 153 -6.23 4.02 -18.55
N PHE A 154 -5.08 3.70 -19.07
CA PHE A 154 -4.81 3.75 -20.51
C PHE A 154 -5.59 2.71 -21.32
N ASP A 155 -5.94 1.57 -20.70
CA ASP A 155 -6.70 0.52 -21.36
C ASP A 155 -8.21 0.80 -21.47
N TYR A 156 -8.72 1.79 -20.71
CA TYR A 156 -10.16 2.06 -20.56
C TYR A 156 -10.56 3.49 -20.91
N ASP A 157 -9.66 4.30 -21.39
CA ASP A 157 -9.85 5.75 -21.64
C ASP A 157 -10.31 6.58 -20.40
N ASP A 158 -10.30 5.97 -19.21
CA ASP A 158 -10.72 6.60 -17.95
C ASP A 158 -9.57 7.40 -17.33
N ILE A 159 -9.17 8.48 -18.00
CA ILE A 159 -8.09 9.34 -17.50
C ILE A 159 -8.70 10.54 -16.76
N THR A 160 -8.32 10.68 -15.49
CA THR A 160 -8.59 11.88 -14.68
C THR A 160 -7.27 12.62 -14.44
N PRO A 161 -6.88 13.54 -15.33
CA PRO A 161 -5.60 14.21 -15.22
C PRO A 161 -5.57 15.16 -14.03
N VAL A 162 -4.39 15.25 -13.40
CA VAL A 162 -4.10 16.23 -12.34
C VAL A 162 -2.85 17.00 -12.72
N LYS A 163 -2.71 18.23 -12.22
CA LYS A 163 -1.53 19.04 -12.49
C LYS A 163 -0.48 18.87 -11.39
N ALA A 164 0.78 18.95 -11.77
CA ALA A 164 1.90 18.93 -10.83
C ALA A 164 1.80 20.05 -9.78
N GLU A 165 1.33 21.23 -10.19
CA GLU A 165 1.11 22.37 -9.29
C GLU A 165 0.11 22.05 -8.18
N ASP A 166 -0.98 21.36 -8.51
CA ASP A 166 -2.02 21.00 -7.57
C ASP A 166 -1.49 19.98 -6.54
N ILE A 167 -0.73 18.98 -6.98
CA ILE A 167 -0.08 18.01 -6.11
C ILE A 167 0.92 18.69 -5.19
N CYS A 168 1.87 19.44 -5.76
CA CYS A 168 2.92 20.12 -5.00
C CYS A 168 2.36 21.12 -4.00
N GLY A 169 1.31 21.87 -4.38
CA GLY A 169 0.62 22.79 -3.48
C GLY A 169 -0.11 22.06 -2.35
N THR A 170 -0.73 20.91 -2.65
CA THR A 170 -1.46 20.12 -1.67
C THR A 170 -0.55 19.51 -0.61
N ILE A 171 0.61 19.01 -0.99
CA ILE A 171 1.55 18.36 -0.03
C ILE A 171 2.68 19.26 0.47
N ASP A 172 2.66 20.56 0.13
CA ASP A 172 3.73 21.51 0.45
C ASP A 172 5.14 21.01 0.04
N ALA A 173 5.26 20.60 -1.21
CA ALA A 173 6.50 20.05 -1.75
C ALA A 173 6.86 20.68 -3.12
N PRO A 174 7.14 22.00 -3.17
CA PRO A 174 7.44 22.71 -4.41
C PRO A 174 8.71 22.17 -5.11
N PHE A 175 9.60 21.51 -4.36
CA PHE A 175 10.81 20.88 -4.91
C PHE A 175 10.52 19.66 -5.79
N PHE A 176 9.29 19.15 -5.83
CA PHE A 176 8.86 18.07 -6.72
C PHE A 176 8.24 18.56 -8.04
N MET A 177 8.14 19.86 -8.26
CA MET A 177 7.45 20.42 -9.42
C MET A 177 7.95 19.82 -10.74
N ASP A 178 9.24 19.96 -11.02
CA ASP A 178 9.84 19.47 -12.27
C ASP A 178 9.73 17.94 -12.41
N ALA A 179 9.90 17.22 -11.30
CA ALA A 179 9.77 15.77 -11.27
C ALA A 179 8.34 15.34 -11.64
N LEU A 180 7.33 15.91 -10.99
CA LEU A 180 5.94 15.55 -11.25
C LEU A 180 5.47 16.00 -12.64
N GLN A 181 5.97 17.11 -13.20
CA GLN A 181 5.68 17.48 -14.58
C GLN A 181 6.16 16.41 -15.57
N LYS A 182 7.36 15.86 -15.36
CA LYS A 182 7.87 14.75 -16.17
C LYS A 182 7.03 13.48 -16.00
N VAL A 183 6.71 13.11 -14.77
CA VAL A 183 5.86 11.95 -14.48
C VAL A 183 4.53 12.04 -15.21
N LEU A 184 3.83 13.17 -15.06
CA LEU A 184 2.50 13.38 -15.63
C LEU A 184 2.48 13.59 -17.14
N SER A 185 3.64 13.66 -17.78
CA SER A 185 3.78 13.69 -19.25
C SER A 185 3.97 12.29 -19.86
N GLY A 186 3.97 11.23 -19.06
CA GLY A 186 4.08 9.85 -19.56
C GLY A 186 2.85 9.39 -20.33
N ASP A 187 3.05 8.47 -21.27
CA ASP A 187 2.02 7.99 -22.20
C ASP A 187 1.34 6.69 -21.71
N ASP A 188 1.88 6.05 -20.66
CA ASP A 188 1.36 4.82 -20.07
C ASP A 188 1.70 4.71 -18.57
N GLY A 189 1.04 3.79 -17.88
CA GLY A 189 1.18 3.63 -16.42
C GLY A 189 2.57 3.18 -15.98
N GLU A 190 3.22 2.29 -16.73
CA GLU A 190 4.56 1.79 -16.42
C GLU A 190 5.60 2.91 -16.56
N THR A 191 5.55 3.66 -17.63
CA THR A 191 6.42 4.83 -17.86
C THR A 191 6.24 5.87 -16.77
N MET A 192 4.99 6.19 -16.38
CA MET A 192 4.71 7.14 -15.31
C MET A 192 5.23 6.64 -13.96
N ALA A 193 5.06 5.36 -13.64
CA ALA A 193 5.55 4.76 -12.41
C ALA A 193 7.08 4.79 -12.33
N ALA A 194 7.76 4.38 -13.39
CA ALA A 194 9.21 4.41 -13.47
C ALA A 194 9.76 5.85 -13.37
N ALA A 195 9.13 6.80 -14.04
CA ALA A 195 9.50 8.23 -13.96
C ALA A 195 9.28 8.77 -12.54
N PHE A 196 8.18 8.36 -11.86
CA PHE A 196 7.93 8.77 -10.47
C PHE A 196 9.06 8.34 -9.55
N GLU A 197 9.44 7.07 -9.57
CA GLU A 197 10.53 6.56 -8.75
C GLU A 197 11.87 7.22 -9.05
N GLN A 198 12.19 7.37 -10.33
CA GLN A 198 13.46 7.95 -10.78
C GLN A 198 13.58 9.44 -10.43
N GLU A 199 12.54 10.22 -10.68
CA GLU A 199 12.60 11.68 -10.55
C GLU A 199 12.36 12.17 -9.11
N THR A 200 11.55 11.44 -8.33
CA THR A 200 11.27 11.81 -6.94
C THR A 200 12.17 11.10 -5.93
N GLY A 201 12.76 9.97 -6.28
CA GLY A 201 13.47 9.10 -5.36
C GLY A 201 12.56 8.37 -4.37
N LEU A 202 11.24 8.37 -4.61
CA LEU A 202 10.25 7.70 -3.78
C LEU A 202 9.77 6.43 -4.50
N PRO A 203 10.20 5.22 -4.10
CA PRO A 203 9.67 3.98 -4.68
C PRO A 203 8.16 3.86 -4.47
N ILE A 204 7.45 3.30 -5.44
CA ILE A 204 6.02 2.97 -5.30
C ILE A 204 5.84 1.76 -4.40
N MET A 205 6.79 0.82 -4.46
CA MET A 205 6.83 -0.35 -3.58
C MET A 205 8.24 -0.62 -3.11
N MET A 206 8.39 -1.09 -1.88
CA MET A 206 9.68 -1.48 -1.32
C MET A 206 9.49 -2.63 -0.33
N TYR A 207 10.20 -3.72 -0.56
CA TYR A 207 10.29 -4.85 0.37
C TYR A 207 11.48 -4.69 1.32
N GLU A 208 11.51 -5.49 2.37
CA GLU A 208 12.62 -5.48 3.32
C GLU A 208 13.97 -5.84 2.66
N GLU A 209 13.95 -6.70 1.64
CA GLU A 209 15.10 -7.09 0.86
C GLU A 209 15.67 -5.90 0.08
N ASP A 210 14.82 -5.12 -0.55
CA ASP A 210 15.21 -3.91 -1.29
C ASP A 210 15.89 -2.89 -0.38
N CYS A 211 15.42 -2.76 0.87
CA CYS A 211 16.04 -1.90 1.87
C CYS A 211 17.46 -2.33 2.22
N ARG A 212 17.71 -3.65 2.28
CA ARG A 212 19.04 -4.21 2.54
C ARG A 212 19.95 -4.02 1.35
N GLU A 213 19.48 -4.28 0.13
CA GLU A 213 20.23 -4.08 -1.11
C GLU A 213 20.58 -2.60 -1.32
N SER A 214 19.66 -1.69 -1.03
CA SER A 214 19.87 -0.24 -1.08
C SER A 214 20.73 0.28 0.09
N GLN A 215 21.25 -0.60 0.95
CA GLN A 215 22.09 -0.25 2.11
C GLN A 215 21.45 0.76 3.06
N LEU A 216 20.12 0.77 3.17
CA LEU A 216 19.43 1.59 4.16
C LEU A 216 19.77 1.15 5.58
N ARG A 217 19.79 2.10 6.51
CA ARG A 217 20.10 1.82 7.91
C ARG A 217 18.84 1.34 8.63
N LEU A 218 18.85 0.12 9.14
CA LEU A 218 17.80 -0.38 10.03
C LEU A 218 17.76 0.44 11.33
N LEU A 219 16.64 1.08 11.62
CA LEU A 219 16.41 1.82 12.86
C LEU A 219 15.76 0.96 13.92
N CYS A 220 14.69 0.23 13.58
CA CYS A 220 14.05 -0.70 14.50
C CYS A 220 13.20 -1.72 13.75
N ARG A 221 12.94 -2.85 14.45
CA ARG A 221 11.98 -3.87 14.04
C ARG A 221 10.90 -3.98 15.11
N ARG A 222 9.64 -4.05 14.69
CA ARG A 222 8.46 -4.27 15.51
C ARG A 222 7.69 -5.47 14.95
N ASP A 223 6.67 -5.94 15.66
CA ASP A 223 5.93 -7.13 15.24
C ASP A 223 5.36 -7.00 13.82
N ASN A 224 4.82 -5.84 13.47
CA ASN A 224 4.18 -5.58 12.18
C ASN A 224 4.84 -4.47 11.36
N ALA A 225 6.04 -4.03 11.71
CA ALA A 225 6.75 -3.02 10.93
C ALA A 225 8.26 -3.08 11.10
N VAL A 226 8.97 -2.81 10.02
CA VAL A 226 10.42 -2.64 9.99
C VAL A 226 10.73 -1.24 9.50
N VAL A 227 11.54 -0.50 10.26
CA VAL A 227 11.84 0.91 10.00
C VAL A 227 13.29 1.06 9.56
N TYR A 228 13.46 1.66 8.40
CA TYR A 228 14.75 2.00 7.81
C TYR A 228 14.89 3.52 7.66
N SER A 229 16.13 4.00 7.52
CA SER A 229 16.42 5.39 7.13
C SER A 229 17.50 5.45 6.08
N GLU A 230 17.45 6.48 5.26
CA GLU A 230 18.60 6.91 4.49
C GLU A 230 19.74 7.30 5.43
N LYS A 231 20.98 7.21 4.93
CA LYS A 231 22.21 7.55 5.68
C LYS A 231 22.38 9.06 5.80
#